data_449c5d07b119bd6b04ac220c43168987
#
_entry.id   449c5d07b119bd6b04ac220c43168987
#
_cell.length_a   1.000
_cell.length_b   1.000
_cell.length_c   1.000
_cell.angle_alpha   90.00
_cell.angle_beta   90.00
_cell.angle_gamma   90.00
#
_symmetry.space_group_name_H-M   'P 1'
#
loop_
_entity.id
_entity.type
_entity.pdbx_description
1 polymer ?
#
loop_
_entity_poly.entity_id
_entity_poly.type
_entity_poly.pdbx_seq_one_letter_code
_entity_poly.pdbx_strand_id
1 'polypeptide(L)'
;MQLWNRKNTRLGIPLLFAEEAPHGHMAIGTMVLPTAIGRASTFNKKLENFSGWSVANELYAQGANIAFGPVLDIVRDPRWSRVEETYGEDPVLTGMMGGAYASGLQGYGLISTLKHFTAHGISEGGHNGNSAQVGKRELLAVLSYPFQKALWLGGAQSVMTAYNDVDGIPCSGNKWLLRDVLRHEWGFNGLVISDLYAINGLVSARMAADYSEAAALAVKAGVDIDLGGSCYGEQLVQAVKNGLVTEAHKERIQP
;
A
#
# COMPACT_ATOMS: atom_id res chain seq x y z
N MET A 1 17.93 -16.47 8.67
CA MET A 1 16.53 -16.77 8.37
C MET A 1 16.32 -17.28 6.95
N GLN A 2 16.79 -16.61 5.87
CA GLN A 2 16.56 -17.02 4.48
C GLN A 2 16.99 -18.46 4.17
N LEU A 3 18.22 -18.85 4.56
CA LEU A 3 18.72 -20.22 4.33
C LEU A 3 17.92 -21.28 5.10
N TRP A 4 17.48 -20.94 6.31
CA TRP A 4 16.63 -21.83 7.10
C TRP A 4 15.28 -22.04 6.41
N ASN A 5 14.63 -20.96 5.99
CA ASN A 5 13.33 -21.00 5.32
C ASN A 5 13.38 -21.83 4.03
N ARG A 6 14.40 -21.59 3.18
CA ARG A 6 14.60 -22.35 1.95
C ARG A 6 14.78 -23.85 2.17
N LYS A 7 15.44 -24.24 3.29
CA LYS A 7 15.74 -25.65 3.59
C LYS A 7 14.64 -26.37 4.35
N ASN A 8 13.83 -25.64 5.13
CA ASN A 8 12.94 -26.23 6.13
C ASN A 8 11.44 -25.97 5.87
N THR A 9 11.09 -25.25 4.81
CA THR A 9 9.68 -25.07 4.43
C THR A 9 9.33 -25.87 3.17
N ARG A 10 8.06 -26.22 3.03
CA ARG A 10 7.55 -27.08 1.95
C ARG A 10 7.90 -26.56 0.55
N LEU A 11 7.82 -25.27 0.33
CA LEU A 11 8.07 -24.63 -0.97
C LEU A 11 9.46 -24.00 -1.09
N GLY A 12 10.16 -23.80 0.01
CA GLY A 12 11.50 -23.18 0.01
C GLY A 12 11.50 -21.72 -0.48
N ILE A 13 10.35 -21.03 -0.45
CA ILE A 13 10.21 -19.65 -0.92
C ILE A 13 10.96 -18.72 0.04
N PRO A 14 11.87 -17.85 -0.45
CA PRO A 14 12.53 -16.87 0.41
C PRO A 14 11.52 -15.91 1.07
N LEU A 15 11.85 -15.45 2.29
CA LEU A 15 11.05 -14.46 2.98
C LEU A 15 11.27 -13.07 2.36
N LEU A 16 10.20 -12.30 2.26
CA LEU A 16 10.24 -10.88 1.98
C LEU A 16 10.14 -10.12 3.31
N PHE A 17 11.17 -9.35 3.64
CA PHE A 17 11.18 -8.49 4.81
C PHE A 17 10.77 -7.08 4.41
N ALA A 18 9.74 -6.57 5.07
CA ALA A 18 9.18 -5.25 4.83
C ALA A 18 9.45 -4.32 6.01
N GLU A 19 9.76 -3.06 5.71
CA GLU A 19 10.05 -2.04 6.71
C GLU A 19 9.39 -0.71 6.35
N GLU A 20 9.08 0.10 7.37
CA GLU A 20 8.58 1.45 7.18
C GLU A 20 9.65 2.37 6.63
N ALA A 21 9.29 3.15 5.60
CA ALA A 21 10.22 4.03 4.90
C ALA A 21 9.61 5.34 4.40
N PRO A 22 8.78 6.06 5.18
CA PRO A 22 8.19 7.31 4.73
C PRO A 22 9.19 8.47 4.70
N HIS A 23 10.17 8.51 5.61
CA HIS A 23 11.19 9.56 5.70
C HIS A 23 12.52 9.05 6.31
N GLY A 24 12.96 7.91 5.88
CA GLY A 24 14.12 7.16 6.38
C GLY A 24 13.71 5.74 6.72
N HIS A 25 14.68 4.88 6.95
CA HIS A 25 14.40 3.59 7.57
C HIS A 25 14.07 3.81 9.04
N MET A 26 12.87 3.43 9.48
CA MET A 26 12.35 3.73 10.82
C MET A 26 12.95 2.81 11.89
N ALA A 27 14.28 2.73 11.96
CA ALA A 27 15.02 1.89 12.90
C ALA A 27 16.10 2.69 13.66
N ILE A 28 16.51 2.16 14.82
CA ILE A 28 17.56 2.80 15.64
C ILE A 28 18.89 2.79 14.90
N GLY A 29 19.55 3.95 14.85
CA GLY A 29 20.87 4.12 14.24
C GLY A 29 20.86 4.37 12.74
N THR A 30 19.71 4.51 12.13
CA THR A 30 19.55 4.86 10.72
C THR A 30 19.34 6.37 10.52
N MET A 31 19.45 6.81 9.28
CA MET A 31 19.26 8.21 8.91
C MET A 31 17.76 8.59 8.94
N VAL A 32 17.46 9.69 9.61
CA VAL A 32 16.13 10.31 9.56
C VAL A 32 16.17 11.48 8.59
N LEU A 33 15.37 11.40 7.54
CA LEU A 33 15.18 12.50 6.59
C LEU A 33 14.09 13.46 7.09
N PRO A 34 14.04 14.70 6.59
CA PRO A 34 12.85 15.54 6.76
C PRO A 34 11.59 14.79 6.32
N THR A 35 10.45 15.09 6.94
CA THR A 35 9.16 14.52 6.54
C THR A 35 8.85 14.83 5.07
N ALA A 36 7.96 14.05 4.44
CA ALA A 36 7.72 14.19 3.01
C ALA A 36 7.17 15.57 2.63
N ILE A 37 6.33 16.18 3.48
CA ILE A 37 5.83 17.54 3.24
C ILE A 37 6.97 18.59 3.25
N GLY A 38 7.99 18.40 4.10
CA GLY A 38 9.20 19.24 4.11
C GLY A 38 10.04 19.03 2.85
N ARG A 39 10.22 17.78 2.40
CA ARG A 39 10.93 17.47 1.15
C ARG A 39 10.18 17.96 -0.08
N ALA A 40 8.83 17.90 -0.08
CA ALA A 40 7.99 18.45 -1.15
C ALA A 40 8.24 19.94 -1.39
N SER A 41 8.48 20.72 -0.32
CA SER A 41 8.75 22.15 -0.38
C SER A 41 10.03 22.50 -1.15
N THR A 42 10.88 21.53 -1.44
CA THR A 42 12.07 21.74 -2.31
C THR A 42 11.73 21.79 -3.78
N PHE A 43 10.60 21.24 -4.22
CA PHE A 43 10.20 21.04 -5.61
C PHE A 43 11.29 20.34 -6.45
N ASN A 44 12.21 19.60 -5.80
CA ASN A 44 13.40 19.02 -6.42
C ASN A 44 13.31 17.50 -6.53
N LYS A 45 12.82 17.00 -7.66
CA LYS A 45 12.69 15.56 -7.94
C LYS A 45 14.02 14.79 -7.91
N LYS A 46 15.14 15.45 -8.30
CA LYS A 46 16.47 14.79 -8.28
C LYS A 46 16.90 14.54 -6.84
N LEU A 47 16.68 15.52 -5.94
CA LEU A 47 16.96 15.36 -4.52
C LEU A 47 16.08 14.30 -3.92
N GLU A 48 14.80 14.29 -4.27
CA GLU A 48 13.85 13.28 -3.75
C GLU A 48 14.17 11.85 -4.23
N ASN A 49 14.59 11.69 -5.48
CA ASN A 49 15.10 10.40 -5.97
C ASN A 49 16.35 9.95 -5.20
N PHE A 50 17.28 10.86 -4.95
CA PHE A 50 18.46 10.57 -4.13
C PHE A 50 18.10 10.23 -2.68
N SER A 51 17.08 10.88 -2.11
CA SER A 51 16.53 10.53 -0.80
C SER A 51 16.04 9.08 -0.76
N GLY A 52 15.24 8.67 -1.75
CA GLY A 52 14.78 7.28 -1.89
C GLY A 52 15.93 6.29 -2.04
N TRP A 53 16.92 6.61 -2.84
CA TRP A 53 18.11 5.77 -3.02
C TRP A 53 18.92 5.62 -1.72
N SER A 54 19.08 6.71 -0.95
CA SER A 54 19.80 6.69 0.33
C SER A 54 19.10 5.82 1.37
N VAL A 55 17.77 5.92 1.46
CA VAL A 55 16.97 5.06 2.34
C VAL A 55 17.05 3.60 1.90
N ALA A 56 16.99 3.34 0.61
CA ALA A 56 17.11 1.98 0.08
C ALA A 56 18.46 1.33 0.43
N ASN A 57 19.54 2.10 0.41
CA ASN A 57 20.87 1.60 0.79
C ASN A 57 20.88 1.09 2.25
N GLU A 58 20.29 1.85 3.18
CA GLU A 58 20.20 1.42 4.58
C GLU A 58 19.32 0.20 4.77
N LEU A 59 18.13 0.20 4.14
CA LEU A 59 17.19 -0.93 4.18
C LEU A 59 17.82 -2.21 3.63
N TYR A 60 18.46 -2.11 2.48
CA TYR A 60 19.14 -3.25 1.85
C TYR A 60 20.25 -3.81 2.72
N ALA A 61 21.07 -2.93 3.32
CA ALA A 61 22.13 -3.33 4.23
C ALA A 61 21.62 -4.09 5.47
N GLN A 62 20.39 -3.83 5.90
CA GLN A 62 19.72 -4.54 6.99
C GLN A 62 18.91 -5.76 6.54
N GLY A 63 18.87 -6.04 5.24
CA GLY A 63 18.23 -7.23 4.67
C GLY A 63 16.75 -7.07 4.34
N ALA A 64 16.22 -5.84 4.34
CA ALA A 64 14.86 -5.56 3.86
C ALA A 64 14.76 -5.75 2.35
N ASN A 65 13.57 -6.10 1.88
CA ASN A 65 13.24 -6.32 0.47
C ASN A 65 12.11 -5.40 0.00
N ILE A 66 11.24 -4.99 0.93
CA ILE A 66 10.09 -4.13 0.68
C ILE A 66 10.19 -2.89 1.56
N ALA A 67 9.99 -1.73 0.97
CA ALA A 67 9.90 -0.45 1.64
C ALA A 67 8.44 0.04 1.62
N PHE A 68 7.84 0.28 2.79
CA PHE A 68 6.51 0.87 2.92
C PHE A 68 6.59 2.39 2.76
N GLY A 69 6.51 2.83 1.53
CA GLY A 69 6.59 4.21 1.09
C GLY A 69 6.79 4.33 -0.43
N PRO A 70 6.51 5.50 -0.97
CA PRO A 70 6.08 6.76 -0.34
C PRO A 70 4.59 6.81 0.04
N VAL A 71 4.23 7.79 0.90
CA VAL A 71 2.84 8.13 1.21
C VAL A 71 2.33 9.14 0.18
N LEU A 72 1.31 8.75 -0.59
CA LEU A 72 0.79 9.51 -1.73
C LEU A 72 -0.60 10.10 -1.49
N ASP A 73 -1.07 10.03 -0.25
CA ASP A 73 -2.36 10.59 0.13
C ASP A 73 -2.39 12.09 -0.08
N ILE A 74 -3.48 12.58 -0.70
CA ILE A 74 -3.74 14.00 -0.84
C ILE A 74 -4.45 14.50 0.40
N VAL A 75 -3.84 15.46 1.08
CA VAL A 75 -4.40 16.05 2.30
C VAL A 75 -5.38 17.15 1.95
N ARG A 76 -6.60 17.03 2.50
CA ARG A 76 -7.62 18.10 2.45
C ARG A 76 -8.10 18.50 3.83
N ASP A 77 -7.88 17.66 4.83
CA ASP A 77 -8.21 17.95 6.22
C ASP A 77 -6.93 18.02 7.06
N PRO A 78 -6.52 19.21 7.51
CA PRO A 78 -5.29 19.37 8.30
C PRO A 78 -5.38 18.77 9.70
N ARG A 79 -6.56 18.30 10.14
CA ARG A 79 -6.73 17.58 11.41
C ARG A 79 -6.27 16.14 11.34
N TRP A 80 -6.12 15.60 10.12
CA TRP A 80 -5.62 14.23 9.95
C TRP A 80 -4.19 14.10 10.46
N SER A 81 -3.96 13.14 11.36
CA SER A 81 -2.71 13.00 12.10
C SER A 81 -1.48 12.66 11.25
N ARG A 82 -1.67 12.25 9.99
CA ARG A 82 -0.60 11.78 9.09
C ARG A 82 -0.24 12.77 7.98
N VAL A 83 -0.64 14.03 8.13
CA VAL A 83 -0.33 15.11 7.16
C VAL A 83 1.16 15.20 6.86
N GLU A 84 2.01 15.08 7.86
CA GLU A 84 3.46 15.19 7.73
C GLU A 84 4.09 14.10 6.86
N GLU A 85 3.47 12.92 6.78
CA GLU A 85 3.97 11.80 5.97
C GLU A 85 3.77 12.04 4.47
N THR A 86 2.88 12.98 4.09
CA THR A 86 2.45 13.23 2.71
C THR A 86 3.29 14.33 2.04
N TYR A 87 3.15 14.44 0.70
CA TYR A 87 3.72 15.54 -0.07
C TYR A 87 2.78 16.75 -0.15
N GLY A 88 1.64 16.75 0.57
CA GLY A 88 0.72 17.86 0.69
C GLY A 88 -0.58 17.66 -0.09
N GLU A 89 -1.15 18.78 -0.57
CA GLU A 89 -2.50 18.82 -1.15
C GLU A 89 -2.54 18.82 -2.69
N ASP A 90 -1.40 19.05 -3.35
CA ASP A 90 -1.32 19.09 -4.82
C ASP A 90 -1.06 17.70 -5.41
N PRO A 91 -1.98 17.16 -6.24
CA PRO A 91 -1.84 15.83 -6.79
C PRO A 91 -0.69 15.68 -7.79
N VAL A 92 -0.34 16.76 -8.50
CA VAL A 92 0.76 16.73 -9.48
C VAL A 92 2.09 16.70 -8.77
N LEU A 93 2.29 17.57 -7.78
CA LEU A 93 3.50 17.59 -6.96
C LEU A 93 3.68 16.26 -6.23
N THR A 94 2.63 15.76 -5.58
CA THR A 94 2.65 14.46 -4.88
C THR A 94 3.03 13.32 -5.82
N GLY A 95 2.42 13.23 -6.99
CA GLY A 95 2.74 12.20 -7.96
C GLY A 95 4.16 12.29 -8.52
N MET A 96 4.68 13.50 -8.74
CA MET A 96 6.03 13.72 -9.25
C MET A 96 7.12 13.45 -8.21
N MET A 97 6.92 13.92 -6.98
CA MET A 97 7.88 13.71 -5.88
C MET A 97 7.84 12.27 -5.41
N GLY A 98 6.65 11.72 -5.16
CA GLY A 98 6.50 10.33 -4.75
C GLY A 98 7.01 9.33 -5.80
N GLY A 99 6.77 9.61 -7.09
CA GLY A 99 7.35 8.81 -8.18
C GLY A 99 8.88 8.87 -8.21
N ALA A 100 9.46 10.03 -7.92
CA ALA A 100 10.92 10.18 -7.82
C ALA A 100 11.49 9.38 -6.62
N TYR A 101 10.82 9.43 -5.47
CA TYR A 101 11.21 8.65 -4.29
C TYR A 101 11.12 7.13 -4.55
N ALA A 102 9.98 6.68 -5.10
CA ALA A 102 9.78 5.29 -5.48
C ALA A 102 10.85 4.79 -6.46
N SER A 103 11.18 5.61 -7.48
CA SER A 103 12.27 5.31 -8.43
C SER A 103 13.62 5.17 -7.73
N GLY A 104 13.91 5.97 -6.72
CA GLY A 104 15.13 5.85 -5.90
C GLY A 104 15.19 4.53 -5.14
N LEU A 105 14.09 4.15 -4.47
CA LEU A 105 13.96 2.86 -3.77
C LEU A 105 14.15 1.67 -4.72
N GLN A 106 13.44 1.67 -5.85
CA GLN A 106 13.48 0.61 -6.86
C GLN A 106 14.85 0.51 -7.54
N GLY A 107 15.52 1.64 -7.77
CA GLY A 107 16.85 1.68 -8.38
C GLY A 107 17.94 0.98 -7.55
N TYR A 108 17.70 0.77 -6.26
CA TYR A 108 18.58 -0.01 -5.38
C TYR A 108 18.17 -1.50 -5.27
N GLY A 109 17.05 -1.89 -5.89
CA GLY A 109 16.54 -3.26 -5.88
C GLY A 109 15.53 -3.57 -4.78
N LEU A 110 14.97 -2.56 -4.11
CA LEU A 110 13.87 -2.74 -3.17
C LEU A 110 12.51 -2.61 -3.87
N ILE A 111 11.51 -3.28 -3.36
CA ILE A 111 10.11 -3.10 -3.76
C ILE A 111 9.55 -1.88 -3.03
N SER A 112 9.24 -0.80 -3.76
CA SER A 112 8.53 0.35 -3.22
C SER A 112 7.03 0.06 -3.14
N THR A 113 6.40 0.35 -1.99
CA THR A 113 4.97 0.18 -1.74
C THR A 113 4.29 1.54 -1.65
N LEU A 114 3.54 1.91 -2.68
CA LEU A 114 2.77 3.15 -2.68
C LEU A 114 1.59 3.06 -1.71
N LYS A 115 1.42 4.04 -0.81
CA LYS A 115 0.39 4.00 0.22
C LYS A 115 -0.26 5.36 0.44
N HIS A 116 -1.50 5.41 0.91
CA HIS A 116 -2.46 4.33 1.10
C HIS A 116 -3.55 4.42 0.02
N PHE A 117 -3.74 3.41 -0.75
CA PHE A 117 -4.64 3.43 -1.91
C PHE A 117 -6.09 3.14 -1.50
N THR A 118 -7.00 4.15 -1.42
CA THR A 118 -6.85 5.56 -1.78
C THR A 118 -7.77 6.43 -0.90
N ALA A 119 -7.63 7.75 -1.01
CA ALA A 119 -8.48 8.74 -0.35
C ALA A 119 -8.34 8.80 1.19
N HIS A 120 -7.26 8.30 1.77
CA HIS A 120 -7.06 8.26 3.22
C HIS A 120 -6.89 9.66 3.83
N GLY A 121 -6.31 10.61 3.10
CA GLY A 121 -6.09 11.99 3.55
C GLY A 121 -7.33 12.90 3.56
N ILE A 122 -8.50 12.36 3.20
CA ILE A 122 -9.79 13.09 3.19
C ILE A 122 -10.84 12.44 4.08
N SER A 123 -10.45 11.51 4.94
CA SER A 123 -11.35 10.82 5.86
C SER A 123 -12.14 11.80 6.72
N GLU A 124 -13.42 11.51 6.93
CA GLU A 124 -14.33 12.37 7.68
C GLU A 124 -13.81 12.75 9.07
N GLY A 125 -13.86 14.03 9.37
CA GLY A 125 -13.43 14.60 10.65
C GLY A 125 -11.91 14.54 10.89
N GLY A 126 -11.10 14.19 9.88
CA GLY A 126 -9.67 13.97 9.99
C GLY A 126 -9.32 12.72 10.82
N HIS A 127 -10.27 11.85 11.07
CA HIS A 127 -10.03 10.60 11.80
C HIS A 127 -9.40 9.55 10.89
N ASN A 128 -8.34 8.93 11.38
CA ASN A 128 -7.64 7.89 10.64
C ASN A 128 -8.55 6.66 10.41
N GLY A 129 -8.82 6.34 9.15
CA GLY A 129 -9.65 5.20 8.78
C GLY A 129 -11.15 5.44 8.70
N ASN A 130 -11.65 6.67 8.97
CA ASN A 130 -13.05 7.01 8.74
C ASN A 130 -13.39 7.04 7.24
N SER A 131 -14.68 7.04 6.92
CA SER A 131 -15.19 7.08 5.56
C SER A 131 -14.67 8.28 4.75
N ALA A 132 -14.43 8.06 3.47
CA ALA A 132 -14.14 9.10 2.50
C ALA A 132 -15.31 9.17 1.50
N GLN A 133 -16.15 10.19 1.61
CA GLN A 133 -17.27 10.40 0.71
C GLN A 133 -16.83 11.25 -0.47
N VAL A 134 -16.69 10.62 -1.64
CA VAL A 134 -16.16 11.29 -2.83
C VAL A 134 -16.65 10.64 -4.13
N GLY A 135 -17.06 11.46 -5.08
CA GLY A 135 -17.48 10.96 -6.40
C GLY A 135 -16.32 10.39 -7.22
N LYS A 136 -16.60 9.40 -8.07
CA LYS A 136 -15.60 8.67 -8.89
C LYS A 136 -14.65 9.58 -9.68
N ARG A 137 -15.15 10.71 -10.22
CA ARG A 137 -14.32 11.66 -10.99
C ARG A 137 -13.21 12.23 -10.12
N GLU A 138 -13.55 12.76 -8.96
CA GLU A 138 -12.58 13.35 -8.04
C GLU A 138 -11.64 12.28 -7.46
N LEU A 139 -12.19 11.11 -7.12
CA LEU A 139 -11.39 9.98 -6.65
C LEU A 139 -10.29 9.64 -7.65
N LEU A 140 -10.61 9.48 -8.93
CA LEU A 140 -9.63 9.07 -9.95
C LEU A 140 -8.74 10.22 -10.41
N ALA A 141 -9.32 11.41 -10.66
CA ALA A 141 -8.59 12.52 -11.26
C ALA A 141 -7.71 13.30 -10.26
N VAL A 142 -7.99 13.20 -8.96
CA VAL A 142 -7.27 13.96 -7.92
C VAL A 142 -6.63 13.00 -6.91
N LEU A 143 -7.43 12.21 -6.20
CA LEU A 143 -6.95 11.45 -5.04
C LEU A 143 -6.14 10.21 -5.41
N SER A 144 -6.47 9.57 -6.52
CA SER A 144 -5.75 8.39 -7.03
C SER A 144 -4.68 8.75 -8.09
N TYR A 145 -4.72 9.97 -8.64
CA TYR A 145 -3.76 10.43 -9.65
C TYR A 145 -2.30 10.31 -9.20
N PRO A 146 -1.90 10.66 -7.95
CA PRO A 146 -0.53 10.49 -7.51
C PRO A 146 -0.03 9.05 -7.58
N PHE A 147 -0.89 8.09 -7.28
CA PHE A 147 -0.57 6.66 -7.37
C PHE A 147 -0.31 6.25 -8.82
N GLN A 148 -1.24 6.58 -9.72
CA GLN A 148 -1.07 6.30 -11.14
C GLN A 148 0.23 6.92 -11.69
N LYS A 149 0.50 8.17 -11.31
CA LYS A 149 1.71 8.88 -11.72
C LYS A 149 2.98 8.25 -11.17
N ALA A 150 2.99 7.85 -9.90
CA ALA A 150 4.13 7.20 -9.26
C ALA A 150 4.38 5.78 -9.80
N LEU A 151 3.33 5.03 -10.15
CA LEU A 151 3.47 3.74 -10.84
C LEU A 151 4.21 3.92 -12.17
N TRP A 152 3.81 4.90 -12.99
CA TRP A 152 4.43 5.13 -14.30
C TRP A 152 5.84 5.71 -14.22
N LEU A 153 6.10 6.64 -13.29
CA LEU A 153 7.41 7.30 -13.16
C LEU A 153 8.39 6.52 -12.30
N GLY A 154 7.88 5.92 -11.22
CA GLY A 154 8.70 5.26 -10.20
C GLY A 154 8.88 3.77 -10.44
N GLY A 155 8.02 3.15 -11.25
CA GLY A 155 8.03 1.70 -11.47
C GLY A 155 7.70 0.90 -10.20
N ALA A 156 6.97 1.47 -9.24
CA ALA A 156 6.67 0.83 -7.98
C ALA A 156 5.98 -0.54 -8.18
N GLN A 157 6.42 -1.54 -7.44
CA GLN A 157 5.97 -2.92 -7.60
C GLN A 157 4.99 -3.36 -6.51
N SER A 158 4.63 -2.47 -5.60
CA SER A 158 3.64 -2.75 -4.56
C SER A 158 2.74 -1.55 -4.30
N VAL A 159 1.49 -1.82 -3.92
CA VAL A 159 0.50 -0.84 -3.48
C VAL A 159 -0.14 -1.34 -2.20
N MET A 160 -0.29 -0.46 -1.21
CA MET A 160 -0.97 -0.77 0.05
C MET A 160 -2.37 -0.18 0.05
N THR A 161 -3.39 -0.98 0.38
CA THR A 161 -4.77 -0.50 0.52
C THR A 161 -4.91 0.40 1.75
N ALA A 162 -5.80 1.37 1.68
CA ALA A 162 -6.07 2.28 2.79
C ALA A 162 -7.02 1.67 3.84
N TYR A 163 -6.99 2.23 5.07
CA TYR A 163 -7.90 1.83 6.16
C TYR A 163 -9.35 2.26 5.94
N ASN A 164 -9.54 3.40 5.28
CA ASN A 164 -10.86 3.99 5.06
C ASN A 164 -11.69 3.20 4.06
N ASP A 165 -12.97 3.45 4.09
CA ASP A 165 -13.85 3.13 2.97
C ASP A 165 -13.96 4.33 1.99
N VAL A 166 -14.37 4.04 0.77
CA VAL A 166 -14.80 5.03 -0.22
C VAL A 166 -16.28 4.81 -0.48
N ASP A 167 -17.09 5.80 -0.14
CA ASP A 167 -18.57 5.74 -0.27
C ASP A 167 -19.15 4.45 0.35
N GLY A 168 -18.68 4.06 1.54
CA GLY A 168 -19.13 2.90 2.29
C GLY A 168 -18.51 1.56 1.87
N ILE A 169 -17.58 1.51 0.91
CA ILE A 169 -16.88 0.29 0.51
C ILE A 169 -15.42 0.37 0.98
N PRO A 170 -15.02 -0.41 2.01
CA PRO A 170 -13.63 -0.44 2.49
C PRO A 170 -12.63 -0.74 1.39
N CYS A 171 -11.53 0.00 1.33
CA CYS A 171 -10.53 -0.10 0.25
C CYS A 171 -9.99 -1.53 0.09
N SER A 172 -9.76 -2.27 1.18
CA SER A 172 -9.30 -3.67 1.14
C SER A 172 -10.34 -4.66 0.61
N GLY A 173 -11.62 -4.29 0.57
CA GLY A 173 -12.73 -5.08 -0.01
C GLY A 173 -13.25 -4.54 -1.34
N ASN A 174 -12.66 -3.46 -1.86
CA ASN A 174 -13.18 -2.75 -3.03
C ASN A 174 -12.66 -3.34 -4.34
N LYS A 175 -13.42 -4.31 -4.87
CA LYS A 175 -13.09 -4.98 -6.13
C LYS A 175 -12.96 -4.01 -7.31
N TRP A 176 -13.86 -3.03 -7.42
CA TRP A 176 -13.78 -2.03 -8.49
C TRP A 176 -12.47 -1.25 -8.43
N LEU A 177 -12.08 -0.80 -7.24
CA LEU A 177 -10.85 -0.02 -7.05
C LEU A 177 -9.59 -0.86 -7.39
N LEU A 178 -9.51 -2.10 -6.86
CA LEU A 178 -8.28 -2.90 -6.94
C LEU A 178 -8.18 -3.71 -8.23
N ARG A 179 -9.29 -4.23 -8.77
CA ARG A 179 -9.25 -5.01 -10.00
C ARG A 179 -9.52 -4.18 -11.23
N ASP A 180 -10.63 -3.42 -11.25
CA ASP A 180 -11.01 -2.75 -12.49
C ASP A 180 -10.11 -1.54 -12.73
N VAL A 181 -9.91 -0.67 -11.72
CA VAL A 181 -9.07 0.52 -11.86
C VAL A 181 -7.59 0.16 -11.81
N LEU A 182 -7.11 -0.37 -10.68
CA LEU A 182 -5.66 -0.55 -10.46
C LEU A 182 -5.07 -1.57 -11.43
N ARG A 183 -5.67 -2.76 -11.54
CA ARG A 183 -5.09 -3.82 -12.38
C ARG A 183 -5.46 -3.72 -13.85
N HIS A 184 -6.74 -3.52 -14.19
CA HIS A 184 -7.17 -3.56 -15.60
C HIS A 184 -6.92 -2.24 -16.31
N GLU A 185 -7.39 -1.11 -15.76
CA GLU A 185 -7.24 0.19 -16.42
C GLU A 185 -5.81 0.71 -16.37
N TRP A 186 -5.12 0.58 -15.23
CA TRP A 186 -3.74 1.07 -15.07
C TRP A 186 -2.68 0.03 -15.41
N GLY A 187 -3.04 -1.24 -15.59
CA GLY A 187 -2.12 -2.33 -15.95
C GLY A 187 -1.16 -2.72 -14.82
N PHE A 188 -1.52 -2.49 -13.55
CA PHE A 188 -0.65 -2.83 -12.44
C PHE A 188 -0.58 -4.34 -12.20
N ASN A 189 0.62 -4.91 -12.30
CA ASN A 189 0.89 -6.33 -12.12
C ASN A 189 1.68 -6.68 -10.86
N GLY A 190 1.96 -5.69 -10.00
CA GLY A 190 2.69 -5.87 -8.75
C GLY A 190 1.81 -6.38 -7.61
N LEU A 191 2.35 -6.35 -6.39
CA LEU A 191 1.70 -6.81 -5.17
C LEU A 191 0.68 -5.77 -4.65
N VAL A 192 -0.47 -6.25 -4.19
CA VAL A 192 -1.41 -5.46 -3.39
C VAL A 192 -1.37 -5.98 -1.96
N ILE A 193 -0.89 -5.14 -1.05
CA ILE A 193 -0.76 -5.47 0.39
C ILE A 193 -1.87 -4.73 1.13
N SER A 194 -2.52 -5.38 2.10
CA SER A 194 -3.42 -4.66 3.01
C SER A 194 -2.61 -3.73 3.92
N ASP A 195 -3.20 -2.65 4.40
CA ASP A 195 -2.68 -1.99 5.59
C ASP A 195 -2.81 -2.91 6.82
N LEU A 196 -2.11 -2.59 7.90
CA LEU A 196 -2.03 -3.42 9.10
C LEU A 196 -3.42 -3.72 9.67
N TYR A 197 -3.82 -4.99 9.70
CA TYR A 197 -5.15 -5.45 10.10
C TYR A 197 -6.33 -4.91 9.28
N ALA A 198 -6.10 -4.32 8.11
CA ALA A 198 -7.19 -3.71 7.33
C ALA A 198 -8.19 -4.74 6.79
N ILE A 199 -7.77 -6.00 6.56
CA ILE A 199 -8.72 -7.08 6.21
C ILE A 199 -9.62 -7.42 7.40
N ASN A 200 -9.07 -7.47 8.63
CA ASN A 200 -9.87 -7.65 9.85
C ASN A 200 -10.89 -6.51 10.01
N GLY A 201 -10.52 -5.31 9.58
CA GLY A 201 -11.38 -4.12 9.56
C GLY A 201 -12.67 -4.28 8.77
N LEU A 202 -12.75 -5.21 7.79
CA LEU A 202 -13.99 -5.50 7.05
C LEU A 202 -15.11 -6.03 7.96
N VAL A 203 -14.75 -6.74 9.03
CA VAL A 203 -15.74 -7.18 10.04
C VAL A 203 -16.24 -5.98 10.85
N SER A 204 -15.35 -5.11 11.30
CA SER A 204 -15.72 -3.89 12.04
C SER A 204 -16.56 -2.94 11.20
N ALA A 205 -16.29 -2.86 9.90
CA ALA A 205 -17.07 -2.10 8.92
C ALA A 205 -18.41 -2.78 8.55
N ARG A 206 -18.72 -3.95 9.12
CA ARG A 206 -19.94 -4.75 8.83
C ARG A 206 -20.08 -5.16 7.36
N MET A 207 -18.98 -5.24 6.64
CA MET A 207 -18.93 -5.78 5.29
C MET A 207 -18.80 -7.30 5.27
N ALA A 208 -18.29 -7.89 6.35
CA ALA A 208 -18.15 -9.32 6.56
C ALA A 208 -18.73 -9.71 7.92
N ALA A 209 -19.34 -10.88 8.01
CA ALA A 209 -19.86 -11.42 9.28
C ALA A 209 -18.74 -11.92 10.19
N ASP A 210 -17.67 -12.45 9.61
CA ASP A 210 -16.52 -13.00 10.31
C ASP A 210 -15.22 -12.83 9.50
N TYR A 211 -14.08 -13.23 10.06
CA TYR A 211 -12.78 -13.14 9.40
C TYR A 211 -12.62 -14.07 8.19
N SER A 212 -13.40 -15.16 8.11
CA SER A 212 -13.39 -16.03 6.94
C SER A 212 -14.05 -15.35 5.74
N GLU A 213 -15.17 -14.69 5.96
CA GLU A 213 -15.83 -13.88 4.93
C GLU A 213 -14.98 -12.67 4.56
N ALA A 214 -14.35 -12.00 5.54
CA ALA A 214 -13.43 -10.90 5.30
C ALA A 214 -12.26 -11.32 4.39
N ALA A 215 -11.65 -12.48 4.68
CA ALA A 215 -10.60 -13.04 3.83
C ALA A 215 -11.08 -13.29 2.39
N ALA A 216 -12.29 -13.87 2.25
CA ALA A 216 -12.89 -14.12 0.94
C ALA A 216 -13.15 -12.84 0.15
N LEU A 217 -13.66 -11.79 0.80
CA LEU A 217 -13.90 -10.49 0.17
C LEU A 217 -12.60 -9.85 -0.30
N ALA A 218 -11.55 -9.83 0.55
CA ALA A 218 -10.26 -9.24 0.23
C ALA A 218 -9.56 -9.96 -0.95
N VAL A 219 -9.54 -11.31 -0.96
CA VAL A 219 -9.00 -12.09 -2.09
C VAL A 219 -9.76 -11.80 -3.37
N LYS A 220 -11.10 -11.78 -3.32
CA LYS A 220 -11.93 -11.44 -4.49
C LYS A 220 -11.70 -10.00 -4.96
N ALA A 221 -11.46 -9.07 -4.04
CA ALA A 221 -11.11 -7.71 -4.38
C ALA A 221 -9.72 -7.59 -5.02
N GLY A 222 -8.79 -8.51 -4.74
CA GLY A 222 -7.47 -8.52 -5.37
C GLY A 222 -6.32 -8.14 -4.43
N VAL A 223 -6.51 -8.26 -3.12
CA VAL A 223 -5.44 -8.15 -2.12
C VAL A 223 -4.64 -9.45 -2.10
N ASP A 224 -3.32 -9.36 -2.23
CA ASP A 224 -2.41 -10.50 -2.30
C ASP A 224 -1.82 -10.87 -0.93
N ILE A 225 -1.59 -9.87 -0.07
CA ILE A 225 -0.92 -10.04 1.23
C ILE A 225 -1.76 -9.40 2.34
N ASP A 226 -1.99 -10.17 3.42
CA ASP A 226 -2.62 -9.71 4.66
C ASP A 226 -1.52 -9.26 5.63
N LEU A 227 -1.37 -7.96 5.84
CA LEU A 227 -0.33 -7.41 6.71
C LEU A 227 -0.77 -7.47 8.17
N GLY A 228 -0.03 -8.21 8.98
CA GLY A 228 -0.22 -8.32 10.43
C GLY A 228 -1.51 -9.02 10.87
N GLY A 229 -2.41 -9.31 9.95
CA GLY A 229 -3.66 -10.00 10.23
C GLY A 229 -3.51 -11.52 10.26
N SER A 230 -4.62 -12.19 10.52
CA SER A 230 -4.73 -13.65 10.50
C SER A 230 -5.74 -14.16 9.47
N CYS A 231 -6.25 -13.25 8.63
CA CYS A 231 -7.31 -13.58 7.68
C CYS A 231 -6.82 -14.50 6.55
N TYR A 232 -5.56 -14.35 6.10
CA TYR A 232 -4.98 -15.21 5.05
C TYR A 232 -4.31 -16.48 5.58
N GLY A 233 -4.53 -16.84 6.85
CA GLY A 233 -4.18 -18.12 7.44
C GLY A 233 -5.34 -19.11 7.40
N GLU A 234 -5.69 -19.64 8.58
CA GLU A 234 -6.78 -20.62 8.76
C GLU A 234 -8.14 -20.10 8.28
N GLN A 235 -8.39 -18.80 8.40
CA GLN A 235 -9.66 -18.19 8.00
C GLN A 235 -9.88 -18.28 6.48
N LEU A 236 -8.84 -18.06 5.68
CA LEU A 236 -8.93 -18.22 4.22
C LEU A 236 -9.13 -19.69 3.84
N VAL A 237 -8.47 -20.64 4.55
CA VAL A 237 -8.70 -22.07 4.35
C VAL A 237 -10.17 -22.42 4.65
N GLN A 238 -10.74 -21.85 5.71
CA GLN A 238 -12.16 -22.05 6.03
C GLN A 238 -13.08 -21.44 4.96
N ALA A 239 -12.74 -20.25 4.43
CA ALA A 239 -13.48 -19.63 3.35
C ALA A 239 -13.54 -20.52 2.08
N VAL A 240 -12.42 -21.17 1.74
CA VAL A 240 -12.38 -22.14 0.64
C VAL A 240 -13.26 -23.35 0.94
N LYS A 241 -13.19 -23.95 2.14
CA LYS A 241 -14.02 -25.09 2.54
C LYS A 241 -15.51 -24.76 2.50
N ASN A 242 -15.87 -23.55 2.86
CA ASN A 242 -17.26 -23.05 2.84
C ASN A 242 -17.72 -22.64 1.42
N GLY A 243 -16.87 -22.75 0.38
CA GLY A 243 -17.21 -22.36 -0.98
C GLY A 243 -17.28 -20.83 -1.21
N LEU A 244 -16.83 -20.02 -0.25
CA LEU A 244 -16.81 -18.57 -0.38
C LEU A 244 -15.74 -18.11 -1.40
N VAL A 245 -14.68 -18.91 -1.58
CA VAL A 245 -13.60 -18.68 -2.55
C VAL A 245 -13.38 -19.96 -3.34
N THR A 246 -13.34 -19.88 -4.66
CA THR A 246 -13.05 -21.01 -5.54
C THR A 246 -11.54 -21.10 -5.84
N GLU A 247 -11.07 -22.29 -6.28
CA GLU A 247 -9.66 -22.46 -6.69
C GLU A 247 -9.27 -21.55 -7.86
N ALA A 248 -10.18 -21.22 -8.74
CA ALA A 248 -9.96 -20.26 -9.83
C ALA A 248 -9.58 -18.86 -9.34
N HIS A 249 -9.87 -18.50 -8.09
CA HIS A 249 -9.38 -17.25 -7.49
C HIS A 249 -7.91 -17.35 -7.06
N LYS A 250 -7.39 -18.57 -6.83
CA LYS A 250 -5.96 -18.81 -6.51
C LYS A 250 -5.07 -18.63 -7.73
N GLU A 251 -5.53 -19.02 -8.92
CA GLU A 251 -4.75 -18.93 -10.17
C GLU A 251 -4.48 -17.49 -10.62
N ARG A 252 -5.23 -16.51 -10.08
CA ARG A 252 -5.03 -15.08 -10.35
C ARG A 252 -4.03 -14.40 -9.40
N ILE A 253 -3.50 -15.12 -8.42
CA ILE A 253 -2.43 -14.67 -7.51
C ILE A 253 -1.06 -15.09 -8.06
N GLN A 254 -1.02 -15.85 -9.15
CA GLN A 254 0.21 -16.18 -9.86
C GLN A 254 0.38 -15.22 -11.05
N PRO A 255 1.60 -14.71 -11.27
CA PRO A 255 1.91 -13.86 -12.41
C PRO A 255 1.76 -14.59 -13.74
#